data_bfd8856e8958502abff5c0ceccc8eca5
#
_entry.id   bfd8856e8958502abff5c0ceccc8eca5
#
_cell.length_a   1.000
_cell.length_b   1.000
_cell.length_c   1.000
_cell.angle_alpha   90.00
_cell.angle_beta   90.00
_cell.angle_gamma   90.00
#
_symmetry.space_group_name_H-M   'P 1'
#
loop_
_entity.id
_entity.type
_entity.pdbx_description
1 polymer ?
#
loop_
_entity_poly.entity_id
_entity_poly.type
_entity_poly.pdbx_seq_one_letter_code
_entity_poly.pdbx_strand_id
1 'polypeptide(L)'
;MTGSKALYLKWRPATFAEVVGQSAVVDTIQNALQAEKTVHAYLFAGPRGTGKTTVARLLAKALNCKDADIAARPCNRCDHCSAVASGRFLDLIEIDAASNNSVEDVRDLREKINYAPGQGSRKIYIIDEVHMLSGAAFNALLKTLEEPPPYAVFVLATTEAHRVPATVSSRCQCHSFRRIPLADIVDRLQGIVAQEKIKVEPKVLDVVARQATGSLRDAVSLLDQLVVSPESTLTLERARQVLGTSGDDTVVALVQALAEQQAATGLELINSAVDAGTDPTQFARQMVSFLRGMLLCKTGNAGLADATGETLAAMQAYAQRLESREILAAVQAFDYAARDRRAGWQPQLPLELAFVGCVQPEDSAESEAPKPLPQKKKQATPPQADPAPSSSAGPPPVTSGDSPALTELNARWKETIAGSRAHHHTLPALLQWCSPDHIENETLWLGVRQEFAISKLDTPKMRAHLEAALTAATGHSLRVRFTRNDAARSEENLEVAEDGVVAMGVELGARVRERS
;
A
#
# COMPACT_ATOMS: atom_id res chain seq x y z
N MET A 1 -39.19 -13.04 4.91
CA MET A 1 -38.19 -11.96 4.96
C MET A 1 -37.27 -12.12 3.76
N THR A 2 -37.55 -11.43 2.67
CA THR A 2 -36.68 -11.37 1.50
C THR A 2 -35.45 -10.55 1.90
N GLY A 3 -34.29 -11.17 1.99
CA GLY A 3 -33.04 -10.52 2.36
C GLY A 3 -32.79 -9.29 1.49
N SER A 4 -32.84 -8.12 2.10
CA SER A 4 -32.53 -6.85 1.44
C SER A 4 -31.08 -6.92 0.94
N LYS A 5 -30.90 -6.82 -0.38
CA LYS A 5 -29.57 -6.69 -0.97
C LYS A 5 -28.95 -5.39 -0.44
N ALA A 6 -27.70 -5.42 -0.03
CA ALA A 6 -26.96 -4.23 0.38
C ALA A 6 -27.09 -3.12 -0.68
N LEU A 7 -27.24 -1.87 -0.27
CA LEU A 7 -27.48 -0.73 -1.16
C LEU A 7 -26.40 -0.61 -2.24
N TYR A 8 -25.12 -0.86 -1.91
CA TYR A 8 -24.02 -0.77 -2.88
C TYR A 8 -24.10 -1.82 -4.01
N LEU A 9 -24.83 -2.95 -3.81
CA LEU A 9 -25.11 -3.93 -4.85
C LEU A 9 -26.34 -3.55 -5.67
N LYS A 10 -27.37 -3.03 -5.01
CA LYS A 10 -28.62 -2.58 -5.64
C LYS A 10 -28.37 -1.38 -6.56
N TRP A 11 -27.55 -0.43 -6.12
CA TRP A 11 -27.25 0.83 -6.81
C TRP A 11 -26.00 0.79 -7.67
N ARG A 12 -25.51 -0.41 -7.99
CA ARG A 12 -24.40 -0.55 -8.95
C ARG A 12 -24.87 -0.07 -10.33
N PRO A 13 -24.14 0.85 -10.99
CA PRO A 13 -24.45 1.34 -12.32
C PRO A 13 -24.81 0.21 -13.30
N ALA A 14 -25.94 0.35 -13.97
CA ALA A 14 -26.45 -0.58 -14.96
C ALA A 14 -26.12 -0.15 -16.40
N THR A 15 -25.84 1.14 -16.60
CA THR A 15 -25.44 1.76 -17.87
C THR A 15 -24.17 2.58 -17.70
N PHE A 16 -23.50 2.91 -18.79
CA PHE A 16 -22.33 3.79 -18.78
C PHE A 16 -22.67 5.21 -18.31
N ALA A 17 -23.86 5.72 -18.63
CA ALA A 17 -24.33 7.05 -18.22
C ALA A 17 -24.50 7.20 -16.69
N GLU A 18 -24.68 6.09 -15.97
CA GLU A 18 -24.80 6.09 -14.51
C GLU A 18 -23.44 6.06 -13.78
N VAL A 19 -22.34 5.93 -14.52
CA VAL A 19 -20.99 5.92 -13.93
C VAL A 19 -20.58 7.34 -13.59
N VAL A 20 -20.35 7.59 -12.32
CA VAL A 20 -20.02 8.93 -11.80
C VAL A 20 -18.52 9.17 -11.78
N GLY A 21 -18.08 10.37 -12.17
CA GLY A 21 -16.71 10.86 -12.00
C GLY A 21 -15.65 10.25 -12.92
N GLN A 22 -16.03 9.42 -13.92
CA GLN A 22 -15.10 8.72 -14.81
C GLN A 22 -15.40 8.97 -16.30
N SER A 23 -15.87 10.16 -16.68
CA SER A 23 -16.30 10.49 -18.04
C SER A 23 -15.25 10.13 -19.11
N ALA A 24 -14.00 10.52 -18.93
CA ALA A 24 -12.94 10.26 -19.92
C ALA A 24 -12.71 8.76 -20.19
N VAL A 25 -12.81 7.90 -19.15
CA VAL A 25 -12.69 6.44 -19.31
C VAL A 25 -13.91 5.88 -20.01
N VAL A 26 -15.10 6.32 -19.59
CA VAL A 26 -16.38 5.89 -20.15
C VAL A 26 -16.47 6.26 -21.63
N ASP A 27 -16.18 7.52 -21.98
CA ASP A 27 -16.21 8.01 -23.37
C ASP A 27 -15.24 7.24 -24.26
N THR A 28 -14.03 6.97 -23.76
CA THR A 28 -13.04 6.18 -24.53
C THR A 28 -13.53 4.77 -24.83
N ILE A 29 -14.14 4.12 -23.81
CA ILE A 29 -14.67 2.75 -23.98
C ILE A 29 -15.91 2.74 -24.90
N GLN A 30 -16.82 3.71 -24.78
CA GLN A 30 -17.99 3.82 -25.64
C GLN A 30 -17.61 4.10 -27.09
N ASN A 31 -16.64 4.99 -27.33
CA ASN A 31 -16.12 5.27 -28.67
C ASN A 31 -15.49 4.02 -29.30
N ALA A 32 -14.70 3.23 -28.52
CA ALA A 32 -14.13 1.99 -28.98
C ALA A 32 -15.19 0.93 -29.33
N LEU A 33 -16.27 0.86 -28.52
CA LEU A 33 -17.42 -0.03 -28.79
C LEU A 33 -18.15 0.38 -30.07
N GLN A 34 -18.44 1.68 -30.24
CA GLN A 34 -19.13 2.20 -31.44
C GLN A 34 -18.31 2.01 -32.72
N ALA A 35 -17.00 2.17 -32.62
CA ALA A 35 -16.08 1.93 -33.74
C ALA A 35 -15.76 0.45 -33.99
N GLU A 36 -16.30 -0.47 -33.18
CA GLU A 36 -15.97 -1.91 -33.17
C GLU A 36 -14.45 -2.22 -33.04
N LYS A 37 -13.70 -1.27 -32.41
CA LYS A 37 -12.26 -1.34 -32.21
C LYS A 37 -11.90 -1.63 -30.75
N THR A 38 -12.52 -2.65 -30.18
CA THR A 38 -12.21 -3.08 -28.82
C THR A 38 -10.92 -3.87 -28.80
N VAL A 39 -10.09 -3.63 -27.77
CA VAL A 39 -8.82 -4.36 -27.59
C VAL A 39 -9.05 -5.63 -26.78
N HIS A 40 -8.08 -6.55 -26.85
CA HIS A 40 -8.12 -7.84 -26.16
C HIS A 40 -7.82 -7.72 -24.67
N ALA A 41 -7.12 -6.65 -24.20
CA ALA A 41 -6.75 -6.48 -22.81
C ALA A 41 -6.84 -5.02 -22.35
N TYR A 42 -7.49 -4.82 -21.20
CA TYR A 42 -7.64 -3.54 -20.53
C TYR A 42 -6.98 -3.62 -19.14
N LEU A 43 -6.32 -2.55 -18.71
CA LEU A 43 -5.85 -2.38 -17.34
C LEU A 43 -6.55 -1.18 -16.70
N PHE A 44 -7.42 -1.43 -15.73
CA PHE A 44 -8.13 -0.41 -14.96
C PHE A 44 -7.39 -0.16 -13.65
N ALA A 45 -6.73 0.97 -13.54
CA ALA A 45 -5.93 1.34 -12.39
C ALA A 45 -6.55 2.52 -11.63
N GLY A 46 -6.57 2.48 -10.30
CA GLY A 46 -7.03 3.59 -9.48
C GLY A 46 -7.57 3.18 -8.12
N PRO A 47 -7.94 4.13 -7.24
CA PRO A 47 -8.39 3.85 -5.88
C PRO A 47 -9.57 2.88 -5.81
N ARG A 48 -9.73 2.25 -4.63
CA ARG A 48 -10.87 1.37 -4.36
C ARG A 48 -12.19 2.13 -4.47
N GLY A 49 -13.25 1.45 -4.94
CA GLY A 49 -14.61 2.00 -4.97
C GLY A 49 -14.89 3.09 -6.01
N THR A 50 -13.97 3.33 -6.95
CA THR A 50 -14.10 4.32 -8.04
C THR A 50 -14.80 3.80 -9.29
N GLY A 51 -15.23 2.53 -9.31
CA GLY A 51 -16.03 1.95 -10.41
C GLY A 51 -15.28 1.02 -11.35
N LYS A 52 -14.02 0.64 -11.12
CA LYS A 52 -13.22 -0.27 -11.98
C LYS A 52 -13.98 -1.54 -12.38
N THR A 53 -14.35 -2.35 -11.40
CA THR A 53 -15.06 -3.62 -11.64
C THR A 53 -16.48 -3.39 -12.20
N THR A 54 -17.10 -2.25 -11.90
CA THR A 54 -18.41 -1.87 -12.48
C THR A 54 -18.28 -1.59 -13.96
N VAL A 55 -17.30 -0.79 -14.38
CA VAL A 55 -17.06 -0.49 -15.80
C VAL A 55 -16.63 -1.75 -16.56
N ALA A 56 -15.83 -2.63 -15.92
CA ALA A 56 -15.48 -3.94 -16.48
C ALA A 56 -16.74 -4.80 -16.79
N ARG A 57 -17.70 -4.83 -15.87
CA ARG A 57 -18.97 -5.54 -16.09
C ARG A 57 -19.85 -4.86 -17.14
N LEU A 58 -19.86 -3.52 -17.20
CA LEU A 58 -20.57 -2.80 -18.26
C LEU A 58 -19.99 -3.08 -19.64
N LEU A 59 -18.67 -3.13 -19.75
CA LEU A 59 -17.97 -3.54 -20.97
C LEU A 59 -18.34 -4.98 -21.36
N ALA A 60 -18.34 -5.91 -20.41
CA ALA A 60 -18.74 -7.30 -20.64
C ALA A 60 -20.18 -7.42 -21.15
N LYS A 61 -21.12 -6.64 -20.56
CA LYS A 61 -22.50 -6.55 -21.01
C LYS A 61 -22.61 -5.99 -22.43
N ALA A 62 -21.89 -4.89 -22.71
CA ALA A 62 -21.97 -4.22 -24.01
C ALA A 62 -21.42 -5.11 -25.15
N LEU A 63 -20.28 -5.80 -24.92
CA LEU A 63 -19.66 -6.71 -25.88
C LEU A 63 -20.55 -7.90 -26.24
N ASN A 64 -21.37 -8.37 -25.31
CA ASN A 64 -22.27 -9.51 -25.49
C ASN A 64 -23.75 -9.13 -25.65
N CYS A 65 -24.05 -7.84 -25.71
CA CYS A 65 -25.42 -7.35 -25.83
C CYS A 65 -26.00 -7.72 -27.21
N LYS A 66 -27.25 -8.22 -27.22
CA LYS A 66 -27.98 -8.60 -28.43
C LYS A 66 -28.68 -7.42 -29.13
N ASP A 67 -28.58 -6.21 -28.59
CA ASP A 67 -29.17 -5.04 -29.22
C ASP A 67 -28.48 -4.72 -30.54
N ALA A 68 -29.25 -4.42 -31.58
CA ALA A 68 -28.72 -4.10 -32.89
C ALA A 68 -28.02 -2.73 -32.89
N ASP A 69 -28.55 -1.79 -32.10
CA ASP A 69 -27.90 -0.48 -31.93
C ASP A 69 -26.75 -0.55 -30.95
N ILE A 70 -25.54 -0.40 -31.47
CA ILE A 70 -24.30 -0.42 -30.68
C ILE A 70 -24.27 0.75 -29.67
N ALA A 71 -24.84 1.90 -30.01
CA ALA A 71 -24.88 3.06 -29.13
C ALA A 71 -25.79 2.84 -27.90
N ALA A 72 -26.81 1.99 -28.05
CA ALA A 72 -27.73 1.63 -26.97
C ALA A 72 -27.20 0.54 -26.02
N ARG A 73 -26.01 -0.03 -26.32
CA ARG A 73 -25.44 -1.11 -25.49
C ARG A 73 -24.75 -0.56 -24.24
N PRO A 74 -24.95 -1.22 -23.08
CA PRO A 74 -25.78 -2.39 -22.79
C PRO A 74 -27.28 -2.04 -22.67
N CYS A 75 -28.16 -2.78 -23.33
CA CYS A 75 -29.61 -2.51 -23.36
C CYS A 75 -30.34 -2.88 -22.06
N ASN A 76 -29.74 -3.64 -21.17
CA ASN A 76 -30.26 -4.14 -19.88
C ASN A 76 -31.57 -4.95 -19.94
N ARG A 77 -32.09 -5.27 -21.15
CA ARG A 77 -33.37 -6.00 -21.37
C ARG A 77 -33.18 -7.36 -22.04
N CYS A 78 -32.08 -7.59 -22.77
CA CYS A 78 -31.83 -8.88 -23.39
C CYS A 78 -31.32 -9.92 -22.37
N ASP A 79 -31.42 -11.20 -22.72
CA ASP A 79 -31.05 -12.33 -21.86
C ASP A 79 -29.59 -12.24 -21.39
N HIS A 80 -28.66 -11.82 -22.27
CA HIS A 80 -27.24 -11.69 -21.93
C HIS A 80 -27.02 -10.58 -20.90
N CYS A 81 -27.63 -9.40 -21.09
CA CYS A 81 -27.52 -8.31 -20.12
C CYS A 81 -28.11 -8.71 -18.76
N SER A 82 -29.23 -9.41 -18.75
CA SER A 82 -29.89 -9.92 -17.54
C SER A 82 -29.05 -11.00 -16.86
N ALA A 83 -28.46 -11.91 -17.63
CA ALA A 83 -27.59 -12.97 -17.12
C ALA A 83 -26.31 -12.40 -16.48
N VAL A 84 -25.67 -11.40 -17.10
CA VAL A 84 -24.51 -10.69 -16.51
C VAL A 84 -24.91 -9.96 -15.22
N ALA A 85 -26.05 -9.26 -15.21
CA ALA A 85 -26.54 -8.54 -14.04
C ALA A 85 -26.83 -9.47 -12.85
N SER A 86 -27.31 -10.69 -13.13
CA SER A 86 -27.60 -11.71 -12.11
C SER A 86 -26.42 -12.63 -11.78
N GLY A 87 -25.24 -12.43 -12.41
CA GLY A 87 -24.04 -13.26 -12.19
C GLY A 87 -24.16 -14.68 -12.74
N ARG A 88 -25.04 -14.93 -13.70
CA ARG A 88 -25.30 -16.26 -14.33
C ARG A 88 -24.80 -16.40 -15.75
N PHE A 89 -24.07 -15.41 -16.26
CA PHE A 89 -23.54 -15.43 -17.61
C PHE A 89 -22.23 -16.24 -17.65
N LEU A 90 -22.22 -17.39 -18.32
CA LEU A 90 -21.12 -18.34 -18.30
C LEU A 90 -19.82 -17.81 -18.97
N ASP A 91 -19.96 -16.90 -19.93
CA ASP A 91 -18.82 -16.32 -20.64
C ASP A 91 -18.28 -15.05 -19.97
N LEU A 92 -18.71 -14.74 -18.74
CA LEU A 92 -18.09 -13.76 -17.86
C LEU A 92 -17.50 -14.47 -16.63
N ILE A 93 -16.18 -14.52 -16.59
CA ILE A 93 -15.42 -15.12 -15.50
C ILE A 93 -14.78 -13.99 -14.68
N GLU A 94 -15.18 -13.88 -13.42
CA GLU A 94 -14.62 -12.92 -12.48
C GLU A 94 -13.76 -13.65 -11.46
N ILE A 95 -12.54 -13.19 -11.30
CA ILE A 95 -11.53 -13.76 -10.40
C ILE A 95 -11.02 -12.63 -9.51
N ASP A 96 -11.07 -12.85 -8.21
CA ASP A 96 -10.38 -12.02 -7.23
C ASP A 96 -8.96 -12.59 -7.04
N ALA A 97 -7.94 -11.86 -7.47
CA ALA A 97 -6.56 -12.28 -7.36
C ALA A 97 -6.06 -12.33 -5.90
N ALA A 98 -6.76 -11.71 -4.94
CA ALA A 98 -6.44 -11.84 -3.53
C ALA A 98 -6.74 -13.26 -3.01
N SER A 99 -7.77 -13.90 -3.56
CA SER A 99 -8.20 -15.26 -3.19
C SER A 99 -7.63 -16.34 -4.13
N ASN A 100 -7.22 -15.97 -5.35
CA ASN A 100 -6.75 -16.88 -6.42
C ASN A 100 -5.42 -16.37 -6.98
N ASN A 101 -4.34 -16.45 -6.19
CA ASN A 101 -3.04 -15.87 -6.53
C ASN A 101 -1.98 -16.90 -6.94
N SER A 102 -2.31 -18.19 -6.90
CA SER A 102 -1.37 -19.26 -7.20
C SER A 102 -1.13 -19.43 -8.71
N VAL A 103 -0.06 -20.12 -9.05
CA VAL A 103 0.27 -20.46 -10.45
C VAL A 103 -0.74 -21.45 -11.00
N GLU A 104 -1.23 -22.36 -10.15
CA GLU A 104 -2.23 -23.35 -10.50
C GLU A 104 -3.55 -22.69 -10.91
N ASP A 105 -4.04 -21.70 -10.13
CA ASP A 105 -5.26 -20.97 -10.44
C ASP A 105 -5.20 -20.31 -11.83
N VAL A 106 -4.04 -19.71 -12.17
CA VAL A 106 -3.85 -19.06 -13.46
C VAL A 106 -3.64 -20.08 -14.59
N ARG A 107 -3.05 -21.24 -14.32
CA ARG A 107 -2.97 -22.35 -15.30
C ARG A 107 -4.34 -22.91 -15.63
N ASP A 108 -5.18 -23.16 -14.64
CA ASP A 108 -6.57 -23.58 -14.81
C ASP A 108 -7.37 -22.54 -15.60
N LEU A 109 -7.13 -21.25 -15.30
CA LEU A 109 -7.72 -20.16 -16.07
C LEU A 109 -7.28 -20.23 -17.53
N ARG A 110 -5.98 -20.43 -17.81
CA ARG A 110 -5.43 -20.52 -19.16
C ARG A 110 -6.02 -21.70 -19.95
N GLU A 111 -6.24 -22.84 -19.31
CA GLU A 111 -6.93 -23.97 -19.97
C GLU A 111 -8.36 -23.60 -20.35
N LYS A 112 -9.09 -22.94 -19.47
CA LYS A 112 -10.47 -22.48 -19.71
C LYS A 112 -10.56 -21.41 -20.80
N ILE A 113 -9.49 -20.64 -21.03
CA ILE A 113 -9.43 -19.60 -22.08
C ILE A 113 -9.50 -20.23 -23.48
N ASN A 114 -8.94 -21.40 -23.70
CA ASN A 114 -8.91 -22.06 -25.00
C ASN A 114 -10.28 -22.54 -25.47
N TYR A 115 -11.28 -22.59 -24.62
CA TYR A 115 -12.64 -22.97 -25.00
C TYR A 115 -13.42 -21.75 -25.52
N ALA A 116 -14.05 -21.91 -26.68
CA ALA A 116 -14.92 -20.89 -27.27
C ALA A 116 -16.06 -20.49 -26.32
N PRO A 117 -16.61 -19.27 -26.46
CA PRO A 117 -17.79 -18.85 -25.69
C PRO A 117 -18.97 -19.77 -25.93
N GLY A 118 -19.72 -20.07 -24.87
CA GLY A 118 -20.87 -20.96 -24.93
C GLY A 118 -22.19 -20.25 -25.24
N GLN A 119 -22.33 -18.99 -24.85
CA GLN A 119 -23.56 -18.20 -24.98
C GLN A 119 -23.33 -16.88 -25.72
N GLY A 120 -22.22 -16.20 -25.41
CA GLY A 120 -21.90 -14.88 -25.95
C GLY A 120 -21.07 -14.90 -27.22
N SER A 121 -20.82 -13.71 -27.78
CA SER A 121 -19.85 -13.50 -28.86
C SER A 121 -18.42 -13.37 -28.35
N ARG A 122 -18.25 -12.96 -27.11
CA ARG A 122 -16.95 -12.74 -26.45
C ARG A 122 -16.95 -13.40 -25.08
N LYS A 123 -15.79 -13.96 -24.71
CA LYS A 123 -15.52 -14.50 -23.38
C LYS A 123 -14.68 -13.50 -22.60
N ILE A 124 -15.20 -13.03 -21.49
CA ILE A 124 -14.60 -11.92 -20.74
C ILE A 124 -14.05 -12.44 -19.42
N TYR A 125 -12.81 -12.06 -19.12
CA TYR A 125 -12.10 -12.37 -17.91
C TYR A 125 -11.83 -11.09 -17.12
N ILE A 126 -12.49 -10.91 -15.98
CA ILE A 126 -12.23 -9.81 -15.06
C ILE A 126 -11.36 -10.35 -13.93
N ILE A 127 -10.14 -9.84 -13.81
CA ILE A 127 -9.21 -10.17 -12.73
C ILE A 127 -9.11 -8.94 -11.84
N ASP A 128 -9.78 -9.00 -10.69
CA ASP A 128 -9.75 -7.90 -9.72
C ASP A 128 -8.53 -8.02 -8.80
N GLU A 129 -8.02 -6.90 -8.35
CA GLU A 129 -6.79 -6.72 -7.56
C GLU A 129 -5.61 -7.52 -8.15
N VAL A 130 -5.42 -7.41 -9.46
CA VAL A 130 -4.43 -8.20 -10.22
C VAL A 130 -3.01 -8.09 -9.67
N HIS A 131 -2.65 -7.01 -8.97
CA HIS A 131 -1.36 -6.83 -8.30
C HIS A 131 -1.08 -7.85 -7.19
N MET A 132 -2.09 -8.60 -6.75
CA MET A 132 -1.96 -9.68 -5.76
C MET A 132 -1.49 -11.00 -6.36
N LEU A 133 -1.47 -11.14 -7.69
CA LEU A 133 -0.94 -12.32 -8.37
C LEU A 133 0.56 -12.49 -8.08
N SER A 134 1.00 -13.72 -7.91
CA SER A 134 2.43 -14.03 -7.81
C SER A 134 3.16 -13.74 -9.13
N GLY A 135 4.48 -13.48 -9.07
CA GLY A 135 5.28 -13.26 -10.28
C GLY A 135 5.20 -14.40 -11.29
N ALA A 136 5.12 -15.64 -10.80
CA ALA A 136 4.96 -16.81 -11.64
C ALA A 136 3.56 -16.90 -12.28
N ALA A 137 2.51 -16.42 -11.57
CA ALA A 137 1.16 -16.31 -12.12
C ALA A 137 1.08 -15.24 -13.21
N PHE A 138 1.72 -14.08 -13.03
CA PHE A 138 1.86 -13.07 -14.09
C PHE A 138 2.54 -13.65 -15.34
N ASN A 139 3.66 -14.36 -15.18
CA ASN A 139 4.37 -14.98 -16.31
C ASN A 139 3.49 -16.01 -17.05
N ALA A 140 2.66 -16.76 -16.34
CA ALA A 140 1.72 -17.69 -16.98
C ALA A 140 0.65 -16.96 -17.81
N LEU A 141 0.25 -15.75 -17.41
CA LEU A 141 -0.74 -14.91 -18.11
C LEU A 141 -0.14 -14.23 -19.35
N LEU A 142 1.17 -13.89 -19.35
CA LEU A 142 1.84 -13.14 -20.42
C LEU A 142 1.63 -13.78 -21.79
N LYS A 143 1.82 -15.09 -21.90
CA LYS A 143 1.65 -15.81 -23.20
C LYS A 143 0.24 -15.63 -23.78
N THR A 144 -0.77 -15.61 -22.92
CA THR A 144 -2.17 -15.42 -23.35
C THR A 144 -2.47 -13.97 -23.70
N LEU A 145 -1.79 -13.00 -23.07
CA LEU A 145 -1.91 -11.59 -23.42
C LEU A 145 -1.17 -11.24 -24.71
N GLU A 146 -0.12 -11.99 -25.07
CA GLU A 146 0.62 -11.84 -26.34
C GLU A 146 -0.14 -12.41 -27.53
N GLU A 147 -0.70 -13.61 -27.35
CA GLU A 147 -1.43 -14.35 -28.39
C GLU A 147 -2.84 -14.71 -27.89
N PRO A 148 -3.71 -13.72 -27.70
CA PRO A 148 -5.05 -13.97 -27.17
C PRO A 148 -5.94 -14.64 -28.22
N PRO A 149 -6.81 -15.61 -27.83
CA PRO A 149 -7.85 -16.08 -28.71
C PRO A 149 -8.75 -14.91 -29.17
N PRO A 150 -9.24 -14.88 -30.39
CA PRO A 150 -9.96 -13.74 -30.97
C PRO A 150 -11.27 -13.40 -30.23
N TYR A 151 -11.79 -14.32 -29.46
CA TYR A 151 -13.00 -14.15 -28.67
C TYR A 151 -12.73 -13.75 -27.22
N ALA A 152 -11.49 -13.80 -26.74
CA ALA A 152 -11.16 -13.53 -25.35
C ALA A 152 -10.89 -12.02 -25.12
N VAL A 153 -11.45 -11.47 -24.04
CA VAL A 153 -11.17 -10.11 -23.59
C VAL A 153 -10.83 -10.14 -22.11
N PHE A 154 -9.70 -9.51 -21.76
CA PHE A 154 -9.21 -9.42 -20.39
C PHE A 154 -9.44 -8.02 -19.85
N VAL A 155 -9.93 -7.93 -18.62
CA VAL A 155 -10.01 -6.68 -17.87
C VAL A 155 -9.31 -6.88 -16.53
N LEU A 156 -8.11 -6.36 -16.43
CA LEU A 156 -7.30 -6.39 -15.23
C LEU A 156 -7.61 -5.14 -14.40
N ALA A 157 -8.04 -5.31 -13.15
CA ALA A 157 -8.30 -4.19 -12.26
C ALA A 157 -7.29 -4.18 -11.11
N THR A 158 -6.81 -2.99 -10.72
CA THR A 158 -5.84 -2.84 -9.63
C THR A 158 -6.02 -1.54 -8.88
N THR A 159 -5.74 -1.58 -7.59
CA THR A 159 -5.57 -0.37 -6.76
C THR A 159 -4.12 0.12 -6.75
N GLU A 160 -3.15 -0.72 -7.13
CA GLU A 160 -1.71 -0.46 -7.07
C GLU A 160 -1.05 -0.69 -8.44
N ALA A 161 -1.20 0.29 -9.35
CA ALA A 161 -0.68 0.18 -10.73
C ALA A 161 0.84 -0.06 -10.78
N HIS A 162 1.59 0.50 -9.83
CA HIS A 162 3.04 0.37 -9.76
C HIS A 162 3.53 -1.04 -9.47
N ARG A 163 2.68 -1.92 -8.91
CA ARG A 163 3.00 -3.33 -8.65
C ARG A 163 2.71 -4.25 -9.84
N VAL A 164 2.03 -3.75 -10.86
CA VAL A 164 1.79 -4.53 -12.08
C VAL A 164 3.04 -4.48 -12.96
N PRO A 165 3.60 -5.63 -13.38
CA PRO A 165 4.81 -5.65 -14.21
C PRO A 165 4.62 -4.86 -15.52
N ALA A 166 5.67 -4.14 -15.93
CA ALA A 166 5.66 -3.36 -17.18
C ALA A 166 5.40 -4.24 -18.41
N THR A 167 5.83 -5.51 -18.37
CA THR A 167 5.56 -6.50 -19.41
C THR A 167 4.08 -6.81 -19.61
N VAL A 168 3.26 -6.72 -18.55
CA VAL A 168 1.80 -6.89 -18.60
C VAL A 168 1.13 -5.59 -19.01
N SER A 169 1.49 -4.46 -18.37
CA SER A 169 0.86 -3.16 -18.65
C SER A 169 1.09 -2.68 -20.09
N SER A 170 2.23 -3.01 -20.71
CA SER A 170 2.54 -2.67 -22.12
C SER A 170 1.65 -3.40 -23.13
N ARG A 171 0.99 -4.49 -22.74
CA ARG A 171 0.07 -5.28 -23.58
C ARG A 171 -1.40 -4.95 -23.35
N CYS A 172 -1.67 -4.03 -22.40
CA CYS A 172 -3.01 -3.61 -22.04
C CYS A 172 -3.26 -2.15 -22.43
N GLN A 173 -4.49 -1.84 -22.78
CA GLN A 173 -4.94 -0.45 -22.82
C GLN A 173 -5.19 0.02 -21.40
N CYS A 174 -4.35 0.96 -20.92
CA CYS A 174 -4.40 1.45 -19.54
C CYS A 174 -5.42 2.58 -19.39
N HIS A 175 -6.28 2.48 -18.37
CA HIS A 175 -7.27 3.49 -18.00
C HIS A 175 -7.11 3.84 -16.52
N SER A 176 -6.89 5.13 -16.24
CA SER A 176 -6.73 5.64 -14.87
C SER A 176 -8.05 6.13 -14.30
N PHE A 177 -8.55 5.44 -13.28
CA PHE A 177 -9.72 5.84 -12.50
C PHE A 177 -9.29 6.82 -11.41
N ARG A 178 -10.00 7.94 -11.31
CA ARG A 178 -9.73 8.98 -10.33
C ARG A 178 -10.68 8.90 -9.14
N ARG A 179 -10.30 9.51 -8.03
CA ARG A 179 -11.24 9.74 -6.93
C ARG A 179 -12.40 10.57 -7.43
N ILE A 180 -13.60 10.22 -6.99
CA ILE A 180 -14.81 10.92 -7.38
C ILE A 180 -14.90 12.21 -6.55
N PRO A 181 -15.18 13.37 -7.18
CA PRO A 181 -15.36 14.63 -6.48
C PRO A 181 -16.46 14.53 -5.41
N LEU A 182 -16.32 15.31 -4.34
CA LEU A 182 -17.28 15.32 -3.23
C LEU A 182 -18.70 15.65 -3.71
N ALA A 183 -18.84 16.67 -4.55
CA ALA A 183 -20.13 17.10 -5.09
C ALA A 183 -20.82 15.96 -5.84
N ASP A 184 -20.11 15.27 -6.72
CA ASP A 184 -20.64 14.16 -7.51
C ASP A 184 -21.11 12.98 -6.63
N ILE A 185 -20.41 12.73 -5.50
CA ILE A 185 -20.82 11.72 -4.53
C ILE A 185 -22.10 12.13 -3.83
N VAL A 186 -22.18 13.40 -3.37
CA VAL A 186 -23.37 13.94 -2.70
C VAL A 186 -24.58 13.88 -3.62
N ASP A 187 -24.46 14.32 -4.88
CA ASP A 187 -25.54 14.27 -5.88
C ASP A 187 -26.02 12.83 -6.11
N ARG A 188 -25.08 11.88 -6.20
CA ARG A 188 -25.45 10.46 -6.35
C ARG A 188 -26.15 9.91 -5.12
N LEU A 189 -25.69 10.25 -3.92
CA LEU A 189 -26.34 9.84 -2.66
C LEU A 189 -27.74 10.44 -2.54
N GLN A 190 -27.93 11.71 -2.93
CA GLN A 190 -29.26 12.35 -2.97
C GLN A 190 -30.22 11.59 -3.88
N GLY A 191 -29.76 11.20 -5.08
CA GLY A 191 -30.55 10.38 -5.99
C GLY A 191 -30.95 9.03 -5.40
N ILE A 192 -30.03 8.36 -4.67
CA ILE A 192 -30.31 7.08 -4.00
C ILE A 192 -31.32 7.27 -2.88
N VAL A 193 -31.13 8.27 -2.01
CA VAL A 193 -32.03 8.59 -0.89
C VAL A 193 -33.45 8.90 -1.36
N ALA A 194 -33.57 9.67 -2.44
CA ALA A 194 -34.88 10.00 -3.02
C ALA A 194 -35.62 8.76 -3.55
N GLN A 195 -34.91 7.85 -4.22
CA GLN A 195 -35.52 6.63 -4.78
C GLN A 195 -35.81 5.57 -3.70
N GLU A 196 -34.98 5.49 -2.65
CA GLU A 196 -35.23 4.62 -1.49
C GLU A 196 -36.27 5.23 -0.50
N LYS A 197 -36.69 6.48 -0.71
CA LYS A 197 -37.60 7.22 0.17
C LYS A 197 -37.10 7.36 1.61
N ILE A 198 -35.77 7.48 1.77
CA ILE A 198 -35.12 7.64 3.09
C ILE A 198 -35.20 9.13 3.46
N LYS A 199 -35.63 9.44 4.68
CA LYS A 199 -35.60 10.80 5.21
C LYS A 199 -34.22 11.12 5.79
N VAL A 200 -33.51 12.06 5.17
CA VAL A 200 -32.14 12.42 5.56
C VAL A 200 -32.00 13.93 5.61
N GLU A 201 -31.34 14.43 6.65
CA GLU A 201 -30.91 15.83 6.68
C GLU A 201 -29.80 16.07 5.64
N PRO A 202 -29.84 17.17 4.86
CA PRO A 202 -28.85 17.41 3.79
C PRO A 202 -27.39 17.33 4.23
N LYS A 203 -27.06 17.87 5.41
CA LYS A 203 -25.69 17.84 5.97
C LYS A 203 -25.15 16.42 6.26
N VAL A 204 -26.01 15.42 6.40
CA VAL A 204 -25.60 14.01 6.60
C VAL A 204 -24.91 13.48 5.37
N LEU A 205 -25.42 13.79 4.17
CA LEU A 205 -24.84 13.31 2.91
C LEU A 205 -23.44 13.89 2.68
N ASP A 206 -23.19 15.12 3.10
CA ASP A 206 -21.87 15.74 3.07
C ASP A 206 -20.88 15.01 3.98
N VAL A 207 -21.30 14.65 5.21
CA VAL A 207 -20.46 13.89 6.16
C VAL A 207 -20.13 12.52 5.60
N VAL A 208 -21.12 11.79 5.07
CA VAL A 208 -20.92 10.47 4.45
C VAL A 208 -19.96 10.55 3.26
N ALA A 209 -20.14 11.54 2.39
CA ALA A 209 -19.33 11.71 1.20
C ALA A 209 -17.87 12.06 1.53
N ARG A 210 -17.63 12.91 2.54
CA ARG A 210 -16.27 13.21 3.06
C ARG A 210 -15.61 11.99 3.64
N GLN A 211 -16.35 11.22 4.46
CA GLN A 211 -15.84 9.99 5.07
C GLN A 211 -15.43 8.96 4.03
N ALA A 212 -16.12 8.89 2.90
CA ALA A 212 -15.85 7.97 1.80
C ALA A 212 -14.59 8.31 0.99
N THR A 213 -13.98 9.47 1.17
CA THR A 213 -12.68 9.88 0.58
C THR A 213 -12.57 9.65 -0.93
N GLY A 214 -13.67 9.90 -1.68
CA GLY A 214 -13.72 9.74 -3.14
C GLY A 214 -14.10 8.34 -3.63
N SER A 215 -14.56 7.45 -2.75
CA SER A 215 -15.08 6.11 -3.05
C SER A 215 -16.60 6.08 -2.98
N LEU A 216 -17.28 5.96 -4.12
CA LEU A 216 -18.73 5.88 -4.13
C LEU A 216 -19.25 4.58 -3.48
N ARG A 217 -18.53 3.47 -3.62
CA ARG A 217 -18.90 2.21 -2.98
C ARG A 217 -18.94 2.34 -1.46
N ASP A 218 -17.89 2.98 -0.90
CA ASP A 218 -17.79 3.16 0.54
C ASP A 218 -18.83 4.19 1.02
N ALA A 219 -19.10 5.26 0.25
CA ALA A 219 -20.18 6.21 0.53
C ALA A 219 -21.56 5.54 0.64
N VAL A 220 -21.90 4.69 -0.32
CA VAL A 220 -23.18 3.95 -0.31
C VAL A 220 -23.22 2.92 0.82
N SER A 221 -22.07 2.29 1.15
CA SER A 221 -21.99 1.34 2.27
C SER A 221 -22.15 2.04 3.62
N LEU A 222 -21.57 3.25 3.79
CA LEU A 222 -21.73 4.07 4.98
C LEU A 222 -23.20 4.54 5.13
N LEU A 223 -23.84 4.95 4.02
CA LEU A 223 -25.26 5.28 4.03
C LEU A 223 -26.12 4.07 4.45
N ASP A 224 -25.83 2.88 3.94
CA ASP A 224 -26.51 1.63 4.30
C ASP A 224 -26.41 1.31 5.79
N GLN A 225 -25.22 1.55 6.40
CA GLN A 225 -25.02 1.38 7.84
C GLN A 225 -25.81 2.38 8.70
N LEU A 226 -26.01 3.59 8.19
CA LEU A 226 -26.77 4.63 8.90
C LEU A 226 -28.27 4.41 8.86
N VAL A 227 -28.77 3.75 7.83
CA VAL A 227 -30.21 3.49 7.63
C VAL A 227 -30.62 2.26 8.40
N VAL A 228 -31.04 2.45 9.65
CA VAL A 228 -31.55 1.36 10.51
C VAL A 228 -33.02 1.03 10.18
N SER A 229 -33.80 2.06 9.86
CA SER A 229 -35.22 1.93 9.47
C SER A 229 -35.57 2.99 8.44
N PRO A 230 -36.32 2.64 7.37
CA PRO A 230 -36.74 3.60 6.34
C PRO A 230 -37.63 4.73 6.87
N GLU A 231 -38.32 4.51 7.99
CA GLU A 231 -39.26 5.47 8.59
C GLU A 231 -38.59 6.51 9.49
N SER A 232 -37.39 6.23 9.99
CA SER A 232 -36.63 7.15 10.86
C SER A 232 -35.90 8.20 10.04
N THR A 233 -36.03 9.48 10.44
CA THR A 233 -35.24 10.55 9.84
C THR A 233 -33.77 10.42 10.32
N LEU A 234 -32.85 10.34 9.37
CA LEU A 234 -31.44 10.29 9.65
C LEU A 234 -30.92 11.70 9.96
N THR A 235 -30.64 11.96 11.23
CA THR A 235 -30.13 13.24 11.70
C THR A 235 -28.61 13.30 11.64
N LEU A 236 -28.07 14.52 11.57
CA LEU A 236 -26.64 14.76 11.56
C LEU A 236 -25.93 14.20 12.81
N GLU A 237 -26.57 14.40 13.97
CA GLU A 237 -26.04 13.92 15.26
C GLU A 237 -25.90 12.38 15.27
N ARG A 238 -26.95 11.68 14.82
CA ARG A 238 -26.93 10.21 14.71
C ARG A 238 -25.87 9.73 13.73
N ALA A 239 -25.73 10.41 12.59
CA ALA A 239 -24.72 10.06 11.60
C ALA A 239 -23.29 10.22 12.19
N ARG A 240 -23.01 11.31 12.86
CA ARG A 240 -21.73 11.55 13.55
C ARG A 240 -21.42 10.45 14.58
N GLN A 241 -22.40 10.13 15.42
CA GLN A 241 -22.27 9.09 16.45
C GLN A 241 -21.93 7.72 15.86
N VAL A 242 -22.66 7.29 14.81
CA VAL A 242 -22.44 5.96 14.19
C VAL A 242 -21.15 5.90 13.39
N LEU A 243 -20.76 7.01 12.74
CA LEU A 243 -19.53 7.08 11.96
C LEU A 243 -18.30 7.39 12.83
N GLY A 244 -18.46 7.62 14.13
CA GLY A 244 -17.36 7.95 15.05
C GLY A 244 -16.63 9.23 14.65
N THR A 245 -17.34 10.20 14.06
CA THR A 245 -16.76 11.46 13.63
C THR A 245 -17.02 12.56 14.65
N SER A 246 -15.97 13.27 15.08
CA SER A 246 -16.13 14.49 15.87
C SER A 246 -16.85 15.56 15.04
N GLY A 247 -17.56 16.46 15.71
CA GLY A 247 -18.01 17.68 15.07
C GLY A 247 -16.85 18.54 14.58
N ASP A 248 -17.05 19.27 13.50
CA ASP A 248 -16.06 20.25 13.02
C ASP A 248 -15.67 21.20 14.16
N ASP A 249 -16.59 21.49 15.09
CA ASP A 249 -16.38 22.33 16.27
C ASP A 249 -15.30 21.78 17.22
N THR A 250 -15.24 20.46 17.43
CA THR A 250 -14.21 19.84 18.30
C THR A 250 -12.83 19.91 17.63
N VAL A 251 -12.77 19.74 16.31
CA VAL A 251 -11.52 19.89 15.53
C VAL A 251 -11.05 21.35 15.60
N VAL A 252 -11.96 22.31 15.41
CA VAL A 252 -11.66 23.75 15.51
C VAL A 252 -11.18 24.10 16.92
N ALA A 253 -11.84 23.60 17.96
CA ALA A 253 -11.43 23.82 19.35
C ALA A 253 -10.05 23.26 19.66
N LEU A 254 -9.72 22.06 19.10
CA LEU A 254 -8.40 21.46 19.28
C LEU A 254 -7.31 22.26 18.55
N VAL A 255 -7.60 22.79 17.36
CA VAL A 255 -6.69 23.68 16.62
C VAL A 255 -6.52 25.01 17.36
N GLN A 256 -7.58 25.52 18.00
CA GLN A 256 -7.47 26.69 18.85
C GLN A 256 -6.52 26.42 20.03
N ALA A 257 -6.72 25.33 20.75
CA ALA A 257 -5.84 24.92 21.85
C ALA A 257 -4.38 24.76 21.41
N LEU A 258 -4.17 24.25 20.19
CA LEU A 258 -2.84 24.15 19.56
C LEU A 258 -2.23 25.56 19.33
N ALA A 259 -2.99 26.47 18.73
CA ALA A 259 -2.54 27.83 18.45
C ALA A 259 -2.29 28.67 19.71
N GLU A 260 -3.00 28.37 20.78
CA GLU A 260 -2.87 29.03 22.11
C GLU A 260 -1.89 28.28 23.02
N GLN A 261 -1.27 27.19 22.55
CA GLN A 261 -0.33 26.35 23.30
C GLN A 261 -0.91 25.81 24.63
N GLN A 262 -2.19 25.51 24.66
CA GLN A 262 -2.92 25.03 25.84
C GLN A 262 -2.94 23.49 25.90
N ALA A 263 -1.86 22.88 26.42
CA ALA A 263 -1.72 21.43 26.47
C ALA A 263 -2.86 20.74 27.27
N ALA A 264 -3.22 21.27 28.45
CA ALA A 264 -4.26 20.68 29.28
C ALA A 264 -5.63 20.68 28.58
N THR A 265 -6.04 21.82 28.03
CA THR A 265 -7.31 21.97 27.32
C THR A 265 -7.39 21.04 26.12
N GLY A 266 -6.29 20.89 25.37
CA GLY A 266 -6.27 20.00 24.22
C GLY A 266 -6.40 18.52 24.60
N LEU A 267 -5.74 18.07 25.67
CA LEU A 267 -5.90 16.71 26.19
C LEU A 267 -7.33 16.44 26.71
N GLU A 268 -7.95 17.41 27.39
CA GLU A 268 -9.35 17.29 27.81
C GLU A 268 -10.30 17.15 26.62
N LEU A 269 -10.09 17.94 25.54
CA LEU A 269 -10.88 17.85 24.31
C LEU A 269 -10.73 16.49 23.63
N ILE A 270 -9.51 15.96 23.55
CA ILE A 270 -9.24 14.65 22.98
C ILE A 270 -9.97 13.57 23.77
N ASN A 271 -9.80 13.54 25.10
CA ASN A 271 -10.42 12.54 25.95
C ASN A 271 -11.96 12.65 25.91
N SER A 272 -12.51 13.85 25.98
CA SER A 272 -13.96 14.06 25.88
C SER A 272 -14.53 13.58 24.54
N ALA A 273 -13.80 13.77 23.44
CA ALA A 273 -14.22 13.29 22.13
C ALA A 273 -14.21 11.74 22.06
N VAL A 274 -13.19 11.11 22.64
CA VAL A 274 -13.08 9.64 22.68
C VAL A 274 -14.15 9.04 23.59
N ASP A 275 -14.40 9.64 24.75
CA ASP A 275 -15.47 9.23 25.68
C ASP A 275 -16.87 9.38 25.06
N ALA A 276 -17.05 10.36 24.17
CA ALA A 276 -18.27 10.53 23.37
C ALA A 276 -18.37 9.52 22.20
N GLY A 277 -17.40 8.59 22.05
CA GLY A 277 -17.42 7.52 21.05
C GLY A 277 -16.74 7.87 19.72
N THR A 278 -15.94 8.94 19.66
CA THR A 278 -15.15 9.26 18.48
C THR A 278 -13.98 8.28 18.34
N ASP A 279 -13.79 7.71 17.15
CA ASP A 279 -12.61 6.89 16.85
C ASP A 279 -11.35 7.78 16.78
N PRO A 280 -10.32 7.51 17.62
CA PRO A 280 -9.11 8.34 17.66
C PRO A 280 -8.36 8.43 16.32
N THR A 281 -8.33 7.34 15.56
CA THR A 281 -7.70 7.29 14.23
C THR A 281 -8.44 8.21 13.26
N GLN A 282 -9.76 8.21 13.34
CA GLN A 282 -10.60 9.05 12.52
C GLN A 282 -10.47 10.54 12.92
N PHE A 283 -10.39 10.81 14.22
CA PHE A 283 -10.15 12.16 14.73
C PHE A 283 -8.79 12.71 14.27
N ALA A 284 -7.74 11.88 14.35
CA ALA A 284 -6.42 12.25 13.79
C ALA A 284 -6.49 12.60 12.29
N ARG A 285 -7.24 11.83 11.48
CA ARG A 285 -7.43 12.12 10.05
C ARG A 285 -8.19 13.42 9.80
N GLN A 286 -9.18 13.73 10.63
CA GLN A 286 -9.90 15.00 10.55
C GLN A 286 -8.96 16.17 10.86
N MET A 287 -8.12 16.04 11.90
CA MET A 287 -7.08 17.03 12.22
C MET A 287 -6.11 17.24 11.04
N VAL A 288 -5.60 16.16 10.44
CA VAL A 288 -4.73 16.25 9.25
C VAL A 288 -5.43 16.97 8.10
N SER A 289 -6.70 16.66 7.84
CA SER A 289 -7.47 17.32 6.78
C SER A 289 -7.65 18.81 7.04
N PHE A 290 -7.98 19.19 8.27
CA PHE A 290 -8.14 20.59 8.67
C PHE A 290 -6.82 21.36 8.58
N LEU A 291 -5.73 20.83 9.13
CA LEU A 291 -4.40 21.43 9.07
C LEU A 291 -3.88 21.58 7.63
N ARG A 292 -4.15 20.59 6.77
CA ARG A 292 -3.88 20.69 5.33
C ARG A 292 -4.68 21.83 4.69
N GLY A 293 -5.96 21.96 5.05
CA GLY A 293 -6.82 23.07 4.60
C GLY A 293 -6.23 24.43 5.00
N MET A 294 -5.75 24.57 6.25
CA MET A 294 -5.06 25.77 6.72
C MET A 294 -3.80 26.08 5.90
N LEU A 295 -2.99 25.06 5.57
CA LEU A 295 -1.81 25.24 4.73
C LEU A 295 -2.17 25.72 3.32
N LEU A 296 -3.24 25.18 2.72
CA LEU A 296 -3.77 25.62 1.44
C LEU A 296 -4.26 27.08 1.48
N CYS A 297 -4.95 27.46 2.57
CA CYS A 297 -5.37 28.85 2.76
C CYS A 297 -4.16 29.79 2.87
N LYS A 298 -3.12 29.38 3.59
CA LYS A 298 -1.89 30.19 3.78
C LYS A 298 -1.11 30.37 2.48
N THR A 299 -1.17 29.39 1.57
CA THR A 299 -0.50 29.44 0.26
C THR A 299 -1.37 30.08 -0.84
N GLY A 300 -2.52 30.65 -0.52
CA GLY A 300 -3.40 31.32 -1.48
C GLY A 300 -4.30 30.36 -2.29
N ASN A 301 -4.32 29.09 -1.98
CA ASN A 301 -5.07 28.05 -2.69
C ASN A 301 -6.32 27.58 -1.91
N ALA A 302 -7.01 28.49 -1.25
CA ALA A 302 -8.19 28.20 -0.40
C ALA A 302 -9.29 27.41 -1.13
N GLY A 303 -9.43 27.59 -2.45
CA GLY A 303 -10.41 26.87 -3.28
C GLY A 303 -10.13 25.36 -3.43
N LEU A 304 -8.94 24.88 -3.04
CA LEU A 304 -8.58 23.46 -3.00
C LEU A 304 -8.85 22.80 -1.64
N ALA A 305 -9.30 23.58 -0.65
CA ALA A 305 -9.71 23.07 0.64
C ALA A 305 -11.15 22.55 0.56
N ASP A 306 -11.35 21.26 0.82
CA ASP A 306 -12.67 20.62 0.85
C ASP A 306 -13.40 21.00 2.16
N ALA A 307 -13.79 22.28 2.30
CA ALA A 307 -14.38 22.82 3.52
C ALA A 307 -15.66 23.62 3.23
N THR A 308 -16.59 23.64 4.20
CA THR A 308 -17.77 24.54 4.17
C THR A 308 -17.35 25.98 4.45
N GLY A 309 -18.20 26.95 4.14
CA GLY A 309 -17.87 28.38 4.33
C GLY A 309 -17.43 28.72 5.76
N GLU A 310 -18.10 28.16 6.79
CA GLU A 310 -17.75 28.37 8.20
C GLU A 310 -16.41 27.71 8.57
N THR A 311 -16.20 26.46 8.15
CA THR A 311 -14.94 25.74 8.39
C THR A 311 -13.78 26.39 7.64
N LEU A 312 -14.03 26.88 6.41
CA LEU A 312 -13.02 27.61 5.62
C LEU A 312 -12.61 28.92 6.29
N ALA A 313 -13.57 29.67 6.84
CA ALA A 313 -13.28 30.91 7.58
C ALA A 313 -12.44 30.61 8.84
N ALA A 314 -12.73 29.55 9.57
CA ALA A 314 -11.93 29.10 10.69
C ALA A 314 -10.50 28.70 10.27
N MET A 315 -10.35 27.94 9.17
CA MET A 315 -9.05 27.57 8.61
C MET A 315 -8.21 28.80 8.25
N GLN A 316 -8.83 29.81 7.63
CA GLN A 316 -8.15 31.07 7.28
C GLN A 316 -7.70 31.84 8.51
N ALA A 317 -8.56 31.93 9.54
CA ALA A 317 -8.25 32.65 10.79
C ALA A 317 -7.06 32.02 11.52
N TYR A 318 -7.05 30.69 11.67
CA TYR A 318 -5.96 29.99 12.37
C TYR A 318 -4.70 29.87 11.51
N ALA A 319 -4.81 29.82 10.18
CA ALA A 319 -3.65 29.88 9.28
C ALA A 319 -2.83 31.16 9.41
N GLN A 320 -3.44 32.27 9.83
CA GLN A 320 -2.73 33.53 10.11
C GLN A 320 -1.97 33.51 11.46
N ARG A 321 -2.43 32.71 12.43
CA ARG A 321 -1.86 32.64 13.78
C ARG A 321 -0.67 31.69 13.91
N LEU A 322 -0.67 30.60 13.12
CA LEU A 322 0.37 29.58 13.15
C LEU A 322 1.36 29.75 11.99
N GLU A 323 2.63 29.52 12.23
CA GLU A 323 3.62 29.50 11.17
C GLU A 323 3.48 28.25 10.27
N SER A 324 3.95 28.36 9.01
CA SER A 324 3.89 27.23 8.07
C SER A 324 4.66 26.00 8.57
N ARG A 325 5.75 26.23 9.32
CA ARG A 325 6.55 25.15 9.93
C ARG A 325 5.77 24.41 11.02
N GLU A 326 5.05 25.16 11.85
CA GLU A 326 4.21 24.59 12.92
C GLU A 326 3.06 23.76 12.34
N ILE A 327 2.39 24.29 11.31
CA ILE A 327 1.32 23.55 10.63
C ILE A 327 1.86 22.26 9.98
N LEU A 328 3.04 22.30 9.36
CA LEU A 328 3.67 21.12 8.76
C LEU A 328 4.05 20.07 9.82
N ALA A 329 4.64 20.51 10.93
CA ALA A 329 4.97 19.62 12.05
C ALA A 329 3.71 18.95 12.63
N ALA A 330 2.63 19.72 12.82
CA ALA A 330 1.34 19.19 13.27
C ALA A 330 0.74 18.19 12.26
N VAL A 331 0.77 18.48 10.96
CA VAL A 331 0.33 17.54 9.93
C VAL A 331 1.09 16.21 10.04
N GLN A 332 2.42 16.25 10.20
CA GLN A 332 3.24 15.05 10.31
C GLN A 332 2.93 14.24 11.57
N ALA A 333 2.79 14.92 12.71
CA ALA A 333 2.49 14.28 13.99
C ALA A 333 1.11 13.59 13.98
N PHE A 334 0.07 14.28 13.51
CA PHE A 334 -1.27 13.70 13.43
C PHE A 334 -1.41 12.64 12.32
N ASP A 335 -0.67 12.74 11.20
CA ASP A 335 -0.63 11.69 10.18
C ASP A 335 0.04 10.42 10.71
N TYR A 336 1.11 10.57 11.51
CA TYR A 336 1.71 9.45 12.22
C TYR A 336 0.72 8.80 13.18
N ALA A 337 0.02 9.57 14.00
CA ALA A 337 -1.01 9.07 14.90
C ALA A 337 -2.15 8.35 14.15
N ALA A 338 -2.56 8.86 12.99
CA ALA A 338 -3.59 8.25 12.15
C ALA A 338 -3.18 6.91 11.52
N ARG A 339 -1.88 6.63 11.43
CA ARG A 339 -1.33 5.38 10.86
C ARG A 339 -0.90 4.38 11.91
N ASP A 340 -0.68 4.82 13.14
CA ASP A 340 -0.21 3.94 14.21
C ASP A 340 -1.33 3.01 14.69
N ARG A 341 -1.18 1.71 14.36
CA ARG A 341 -2.09 0.65 14.77
C ARG A 341 -1.64 -0.10 16.02
N ARG A 342 -0.58 0.37 16.69
CA ARG A 342 0.05 -0.33 17.84
C ARG A 342 -0.63 -0.03 19.17
N ALA A 343 -1.53 0.94 19.24
CA ALA A 343 -2.25 1.36 20.44
C ALA A 343 -3.27 0.29 20.87
N GLY A 344 -2.78 -0.83 21.46
CA GLY A 344 -3.64 -1.96 21.81
C GLY A 344 -4.55 -1.70 23.01
N TRP A 345 -4.11 -0.95 24.02
CA TRP A 345 -4.84 -0.75 25.29
C TRP A 345 -5.22 0.70 25.57
N GLN A 346 -4.57 1.66 24.92
CA GLN A 346 -4.92 3.09 24.97
C GLN A 346 -4.99 3.65 23.54
N PRO A 347 -6.14 3.56 22.88
CA PRO A 347 -6.27 3.96 21.48
C PRO A 347 -6.09 5.45 21.25
N GLN A 348 -6.30 6.31 22.28
CA GLN A 348 -6.13 7.76 22.22
C GLN A 348 -4.67 8.21 22.36
N LEU A 349 -3.78 7.38 22.92
CA LEU A 349 -2.40 7.77 23.26
C LEU A 349 -1.60 8.33 22.05
N PRO A 350 -1.66 7.76 20.83
CA PRO A 350 -0.97 8.36 19.68
C PRO A 350 -1.44 9.78 19.36
N LEU A 351 -2.73 10.06 19.55
CA LEU A 351 -3.33 11.36 19.32
C LEU A 351 -2.89 12.38 20.38
N GLU A 352 -2.86 11.97 21.65
CA GLU A 352 -2.37 12.77 22.77
C GLU A 352 -0.90 13.15 22.61
N LEU A 353 -0.05 12.17 22.25
CA LEU A 353 1.36 12.39 21.99
C LEU A 353 1.59 13.34 20.81
N ALA A 354 0.83 13.17 19.73
CA ALA A 354 0.90 14.07 18.58
C ALA A 354 0.55 15.51 18.98
N PHE A 355 -0.48 15.70 19.78
CA PHE A 355 -0.90 17.03 20.25
C PHE A 355 0.14 17.67 21.17
N VAL A 356 0.59 16.95 22.20
CA VAL A 356 1.58 17.45 23.17
C VAL A 356 2.90 17.79 22.50
N GLY A 357 3.37 16.95 21.58
CA GLY A 357 4.59 17.21 20.80
C GLY A 357 4.52 18.44 19.89
N CYS A 358 3.30 18.87 19.51
CA CYS A 358 3.10 20.11 18.76
C CYS A 358 3.02 21.35 19.64
N VAL A 359 2.48 21.21 20.89
CA VAL A 359 2.31 22.33 21.84
C VAL A 359 3.60 22.59 22.61
N GLN A 360 4.32 21.56 22.97
CA GLN A 360 5.63 21.61 23.61
C GLN A 360 6.63 20.92 22.67
N PRO A 361 7.09 21.60 21.62
CA PRO A 361 8.21 21.06 20.89
C PRO A 361 9.33 20.93 21.91
N GLU A 362 9.75 19.68 22.21
CA GLU A 362 11.02 19.49 22.91
C GLU A 362 12.00 20.37 22.16
N ASP A 363 12.58 21.34 22.86
CA ASP A 363 13.67 22.14 22.33
C ASP A 363 14.57 21.11 21.67
N SER A 364 14.62 21.15 20.36
CA SER A 364 15.46 20.25 19.59
C SER A 364 16.85 20.49 20.12
N ALA A 365 17.17 19.76 21.19
CA ALA A 365 18.56 19.48 21.50
C ALA A 365 19.06 19.07 20.14
N GLU A 366 19.81 19.97 19.52
CA GLU A 366 20.56 19.75 18.31
C GLU A 366 20.91 18.27 18.33
N SER A 367 20.48 17.53 17.30
CA SER A 367 20.97 16.20 17.07
C SER A 367 22.49 16.36 17.10
N GLU A 368 23.05 16.28 18.31
CA GLU A 368 24.48 16.20 18.50
C GLU A 368 24.88 14.98 17.72
N ALA A 369 25.38 15.23 16.52
CA ALA A 369 26.25 14.28 15.88
C ALA A 369 27.21 13.79 16.99
N PRO A 370 27.36 12.46 17.19
CA PRO A 370 28.11 11.93 18.33
C PRO A 370 29.47 12.65 18.38
N LYS A 371 29.65 13.49 19.41
CA LYS A 371 30.92 14.18 19.66
C LYS A 371 32.02 13.10 19.71
N PRO A 372 33.09 13.23 18.95
CA PRO A 372 34.18 12.29 19.07
C PRO A 372 34.71 12.35 20.51
N LEU A 373 34.76 11.20 21.18
CA LEU A 373 35.31 11.03 22.53
C LEU A 373 36.67 11.74 22.61
N PRO A 374 36.94 12.49 23.71
CA PRO A 374 38.20 13.23 23.84
C PRO A 374 39.37 12.29 23.80
N GLN A 375 40.14 12.39 22.73
CA GLN A 375 41.45 11.73 22.64
C GLN A 375 42.36 12.31 23.74
N LYS A 376 42.79 11.48 24.67
CA LYS A 376 43.82 11.81 25.64
C LYS A 376 45.06 12.33 24.91
N LYS A 377 45.39 13.61 25.13
CA LYS A 377 46.63 14.24 24.69
C LYS A 377 47.84 13.42 25.22
N LYS A 378 48.58 12.79 24.33
CA LYS A 378 49.96 12.35 24.61
C LYS A 378 50.85 13.57 24.51
N GLN A 379 51.63 13.78 25.58
CA GLN A 379 52.63 14.84 25.73
C GLN A 379 53.69 14.77 24.64
N ALA A 380 54.06 15.96 24.20
CA ALA A 380 55.14 16.21 23.27
C ALA A 380 56.52 16.00 23.90
N THR A 381 57.46 15.49 23.18
CA THR A 381 58.91 15.69 23.37
C THR A 381 59.58 15.94 22.01
N PRO A 382 60.62 16.78 21.96
CA PRO A 382 60.93 17.61 20.79
C PRO A 382 61.99 17.02 19.82
N PRO A 383 62.43 17.79 18.80
CA PRO A 383 62.68 17.31 17.45
C PRO A 383 64.11 16.99 17.10
N GLN A 384 64.37 16.14 16.13
CA GLN A 384 65.62 16.14 15.36
C GLN A 384 65.36 15.83 13.86
N ALA A 385 65.94 16.74 13.15
CA ALA A 385 66.34 16.93 11.74
C ALA A 385 66.08 15.88 10.67
N ASP A 386 65.66 16.46 9.52
CA ASP A 386 65.62 15.94 8.15
C ASP A 386 66.90 15.30 7.62
N PRO A 387 66.90 14.47 6.57
CA PRO A 387 66.57 14.94 5.22
C PRO A 387 65.73 14.01 4.32
N ALA A 388 65.06 14.63 3.38
CA ALA A 388 64.42 14.07 2.20
C ALA A 388 65.44 13.56 1.15
N PRO A 389 65.05 13.01 -0.03
CA PRO A 389 63.76 12.58 -0.56
C PRO A 389 63.76 11.21 -1.29
N SER A 390 62.67 10.58 -1.57
CA SER A 390 62.30 10.07 -2.92
C SER A 390 61.10 9.13 -2.95
N SER A 391 60.22 9.45 -3.91
CA SER A 391 59.45 8.61 -4.81
C SER A 391 58.46 7.55 -4.30
N SER A 392 57.19 7.82 -4.65
CA SER A 392 56.21 6.92 -5.25
C SER A 392 55.99 5.53 -4.65
N ALA A 393 54.86 5.33 -3.98
CA ALA A 393 54.04 4.10 -4.13
C ALA A 393 52.72 4.29 -3.41
N GLY A 394 51.60 3.87 -4.06
CA GLY A 394 50.23 3.95 -3.55
C GLY A 394 50.00 3.09 -2.29
N PRO A 395 48.88 3.26 -1.65
CA PRO A 395 48.60 2.56 -0.40
C PRO A 395 48.49 1.05 -0.63
N PRO A 396 49.01 0.24 0.29
CA PRO A 396 48.92 -1.21 0.19
C PRO A 396 47.47 -1.67 0.47
N PRO A 397 47.01 -2.76 -0.14
CA PRO A 397 45.74 -3.35 0.17
C PRO A 397 45.73 -3.90 1.60
N VAL A 398 44.64 -3.64 2.30
CA VAL A 398 44.43 -4.19 3.65
C VAL A 398 44.27 -5.69 3.50
N THR A 399 45.26 -6.45 3.87
CA THR A 399 45.20 -7.91 3.98
C THR A 399 44.25 -8.27 5.10
N SER A 400 43.07 -8.79 4.74
CA SER A 400 42.18 -9.57 5.59
C SER A 400 43.01 -10.77 6.13
N GLY A 401 43.29 -10.75 7.43
CA GLY A 401 43.92 -11.87 8.10
C GLY A 401 42.93 -13.04 8.18
N ASP A 402 43.10 -14.02 7.30
CA ASP A 402 42.42 -15.30 7.40
C ASP A 402 42.86 -16.02 8.66
N SER A 403 42.09 -15.89 9.73
CA SER A 403 42.22 -16.73 10.91
C SER A 403 41.83 -18.17 10.51
N PRO A 404 42.60 -19.21 10.84
CA PRO A 404 42.26 -20.60 10.52
C PRO A 404 40.85 -20.99 11.04
N ALA A 405 40.40 -20.37 12.13
CA ALA A 405 39.07 -20.56 12.68
C ALA A 405 37.95 -19.98 11.77
N LEU A 406 38.19 -18.89 11.04
CA LEU A 406 37.25 -18.31 10.10
C LEU A 406 37.09 -19.19 8.85
N THR A 407 38.18 -19.75 8.34
CA THR A 407 38.20 -20.64 7.18
C THR A 407 37.42 -21.94 7.50
N GLU A 408 37.62 -22.50 8.68
CA GLU A 408 36.90 -23.69 9.15
C GLU A 408 35.40 -23.40 9.37
N LEU A 409 35.06 -22.24 9.94
CA LEU A 409 33.67 -21.82 10.13
C LEU A 409 32.97 -21.59 8.79
N ASN A 410 33.64 -20.97 7.81
CA ASN A 410 33.08 -20.77 6.48
C ASN A 410 32.81 -22.10 5.75
N ALA A 411 33.76 -23.06 5.84
CA ALA A 411 33.58 -24.39 5.25
C ALA A 411 32.38 -25.14 5.84
N ARG A 412 32.11 -24.95 7.14
CA ARG A 412 31.03 -25.63 7.88
C ARG A 412 29.81 -24.77 8.12
N TRP A 413 29.70 -23.58 7.46
CA TRP A 413 28.63 -22.63 7.71
C TRP A 413 27.24 -23.20 7.45
N LYS A 414 27.08 -24.02 6.40
CA LYS A 414 25.80 -24.70 6.11
C LYS A 414 25.40 -25.67 7.21
N GLU A 415 26.34 -26.40 7.79
CA GLU A 415 26.09 -27.31 8.91
C GLU A 415 25.74 -26.54 10.19
N THR A 416 26.41 -25.41 10.42
CA THR A 416 26.13 -24.50 11.54
C THR A 416 24.70 -23.94 11.46
N ILE A 417 24.26 -23.53 10.26
CA ILE A 417 22.88 -23.10 10.03
C ILE A 417 21.90 -24.21 10.34
N ALA A 418 22.14 -25.43 9.87
CA ALA A 418 21.24 -26.56 10.12
C ALA A 418 21.21 -26.93 11.63
N GLY A 419 22.36 -26.94 12.32
CA GLY A 419 22.48 -27.23 13.75
C GLY A 419 21.83 -26.16 14.64
N SER A 420 21.79 -24.92 14.20
CA SER A 420 21.18 -23.80 14.97
C SER A 420 19.69 -24.01 15.28
N ARG A 421 19.02 -24.88 14.53
CA ARG A 421 17.60 -25.25 14.76
C ARG A 421 17.36 -25.86 16.15
N ALA A 422 18.36 -26.53 16.71
CA ALA A 422 18.28 -27.11 18.06
C ALA A 422 18.22 -26.02 19.16
N HIS A 423 18.74 -24.83 18.91
CA HIS A 423 18.76 -23.74 19.86
C HIS A 423 17.56 -22.78 19.69
N HIS A 424 17.11 -22.56 18.45
CA HIS A 424 15.89 -21.80 18.18
C HIS A 424 15.35 -22.07 16.76
N HIS A 425 14.05 -22.31 16.63
CA HIS A 425 13.41 -22.73 15.36
C HIS A 425 13.50 -21.70 14.21
N THR A 426 13.64 -20.39 14.52
CA THR A 426 13.77 -19.32 13.51
C THR A 426 15.20 -18.98 13.13
N LEU A 427 16.22 -19.43 13.90
CA LEU A 427 17.64 -19.13 13.63
C LEU A 427 18.10 -19.55 12.23
N PRO A 428 17.78 -20.77 11.73
CA PRO A 428 18.22 -21.18 10.40
C PRO A 428 17.76 -20.24 9.28
N ALA A 429 16.50 -19.75 9.37
CA ALA A 429 15.94 -18.85 8.38
C ALA A 429 16.60 -17.45 8.40
N LEU A 430 17.01 -16.98 9.58
CA LEU A 430 17.68 -15.69 9.72
C LEU A 430 19.16 -15.78 9.30
N LEU A 431 19.84 -16.88 9.62
CA LEU A 431 21.25 -17.10 9.29
C LEU A 431 21.51 -17.32 7.80
N GLN A 432 20.51 -17.68 7.01
CA GLN A 432 20.62 -17.72 5.54
C GLN A 432 20.95 -16.36 4.91
N TRP A 433 20.64 -15.27 5.61
CA TRP A 433 20.95 -13.90 5.17
C TRP A 433 22.25 -13.36 5.74
N CYS A 434 23.02 -14.21 6.48
CA CYS A 434 24.25 -13.86 7.15
C CYS A 434 25.42 -14.65 6.57
N SER A 435 26.58 -14.02 6.51
CA SER A 435 27.86 -14.67 6.19
C SER A 435 28.91 -14.27 7.22
N PRO A 436 29.78 -15.21 7.66
CA PRO A 436 30.96 -14.86 8.48
C PRO A 436 31.86 -13.90 7.71
N ASP A 437 32.25 -12.78 8.34
CA ASP A 437 33.08 -11.76 7.72
C ASP A 437 34.51 -11.85 8.26
N HIS A 438 34.69 -11.64 9.56
CA HIS A 438 36.01 -11.79 10.22
C HIS A 438 35.83 -12.09 11.72
N ILE A 439 36.90 -12.57 12.34
CA ILE A 439 36.96 -12.82 13.79
C ILE A 439 38.03 -11.93 14.40
N GLU A 440 37.63 -11.09 15.36
CA GLU A 440 38.52 -10.21 16.09
C GLU A 440 38.29 -10.33 17.59
N ASN A 441 39.33 -10.63 18.38
CA ASN A 441 39.26 -10.72 19.85
C ASN A 441 38.09 -11.56 20.38
N GLU A 442 37.95 -12.82 19.90
CA GLU A 442 36.86 -13.75 20.22
C GLU A 442 35.44 -13.22 19.83
N THR A 443 35.38 -12.22 18.97
CA THR A 443 34.15 -11.68 18.43
C THR A 443 34.05 -12.01 16.95
N LEU A 444 33.01 -12.77 16.58
CA LEU A 444 32.68 -13.05 15.19
C LEU A 444 31.82 -11.91 14.65
N TRP A 445 32.28 -11.31 13.57
CA TRP A 445 31.53 -10.35 12.81
C TRP A 445 30.76 -11.06 11.70
N LEU A 446 29.41 -10.89 11.70
CA LEU A 446 28.52 -11.44 10.69
C LEU A 446 28.06 -10.33 9.74
N GLY A 447 28.43 -10.45 8.48
CA GLY A 447 27.90 -9.61 7.40
C GLY A 447 26.44 -9.99 7.11
N VAL A 448 25.50 -9.05 7.23
CA VAL A 448 24.08 -9.30 7.04
C VAL A 448 23.58 -8.54 5.81
N ARG A 449 22.90 -9.25 4.91
CA ARG A 449 22.39 -8.70 3.64
C ARG A 449 21.07 -7.92 3.78
N GLN A 450 20.28 -8.18 4.85
CA GLN A 450 18.98 -7.56 5.06
C GLN A 450 18.86 -6.96 6.46
N GLU A 451 18.42 -5.70 6.53
CA GLU A 451 18.26 -4.94 7.77
C GLU A 451 17.25 -5.58 8.74
N PHE A 452 16.22 -6.22 8.20
CA PHE A 452 15.26 -7.00 8.98
C PHE A 452 15.92 -8.12 9.79
N ALA A 453 16.92 -8.82 9.22
CA ALA A 453 17.62 -9.90 9.92
C ALA A 453 18.46 -9.36 11.07
N ILE A 454 19.10 -8.19 10.92
CA ILE A 454 19.83 -7.51 12.01
C ILE A 454 18.87 -7.21 13.16
N SER A 455 17.73 -6.57 12.90
CA SER A 455 16.77 -6.17 13.94
C SER A 455 16.22 -7.35 14.75
N LYS A 456 16.15 -8.54 14.17
CA LYS A 456 15.71 -9.76 14.85
C LYS A 456 16.83 -10.50 15.58
N LEU A 457 18.01 -10.58 14.98
CA LEU A 457 19.17 -11.27 15.56
C LEU A 457 19.81 -10.48 16.70
N ASP A 458 19.74 -9.14 16.66
CA ASP A 458 20.38 -8.26 17.65
C ASP A 458 19.61 -8.14 18.98
N THR A 459 18.56 -8.92 19.16
CA THR A 459 17.88 -9.00 20.47
C THR A 459 18.68 -9.83 21.47
N PRO A 460 18.74 -9.46 22.76
CA PRO A 460 19.56 -10.16 23.76
C PRO A 460 19.31 -11.67 23.83
N LYS A 461 18.05 -12.10 23.71
CA LYS A 461 17.66 -13.51 23.71
C LYS A 461 18.15 -14.26 22.47
N MET A 462 17.97 -13.68 21.29
CA MET A 462 18.36 -14.32 20.04
C MET A 462 19.87 -14.38 19.88
N ARG A 463 20.59 -13.34 20.34
CA ARG A 463 22.06 -13.31 20.37
C ARG A 463 22.61 -14.44 21.24
N ALA A 464 22.04 -14.67 22.44
CA ALA A 464 22.44 -15.76 23.31
C ALA A 464 22.22 -17.14 22.66
N HIS A 465 21.10 -17.36 21.97
CA HIS A 465 20.85 -18.60 21.22
C HIS A 465 21.82 -18.79 20.05
N LEU A 466 22.19 -17.71 19.38
CA LEU A 466 23.14 -17.73 18.28
C LEU A 466 24.56 -18.03 18.77
N GLU A 467 25.01 -17.40 19.85
CA GLU A 467 26.30 -17.66 20.49
C GLU A 467 26.39 -19.12 21.00
N ALA A 468 25.33 -19.66 21.57
CA ALA A 468 25.25 -21.06 21.96
C ALA A 468 25.34 -22.01 20.76
N ALA A 469 24.66 -21.68 19.64
CA ALA A 469 24.73 -22.47 18.42
C ALA A 469 26.14 -22.47 17.80
N LEU A 470 26.80 -21.31 17.80
CA LEU A 470 28.17 -21.16 17.32
C LEU A 470 29.17 -21.92 18.21
N THR A 471 29.02 -21.85 19.53
CA THR A 471 29.83 -22.60 20.48
C THR A 471 29.72 -24.11 20.27
N ALA A 472 28.50 -24.59 20.02
CA ALA A 472 28.25 -26.00 19.72
C ALA A 472 28.88 -26.44 18.39
N ALA A 473 28.95 -25.55 17.39
CA ALA A 473 29.49 -25.86 16.07
C ALA A 473 30.99 -25.75 15.99
N THR A 474 31.62 -24.79 16.71
CA THR A 474 33.05 -24.47 16.62
C THR A 474 33.85 -24.96 17.81
N GLY A 475 33.22 -25.28 18.94
CA GLY A 475 33.89 -25.62 20.20
C GLY A 475 34.51 -24.41 20.95
N HIS A 476 34.38 -23.20 20.38
CA HIS A 476 34.90 -21.96 20.95
C HIS A 476 33.80 -21.00 21.34
N SER A 477 33.91 -20.35 22.49
CA SER A 477 32.97 -19.33 22.92
C SER A 477 33.20 -18.03 22.14
N LEU A 478 32.39 -17.76 21.13
CA LEU A 478 32.49 -16.57 20.28
C LEU A 478 31.34 -15.62 20.59
N ARG A 479 31.65 -14.35 20.80
CA ARG A 479 30.64 -13.27 20.83
C ARG A 479 30.28 -12.87 19.42
N VAL A 480 29.02 -12.43 19.19
CA VAL A 480 28.56 -12.07 17.85
C VAL A 480 28.29 -10.58 17.75
N ARG A 481 28.79 -9.97 16.66
CA ARG A 481 28.42 -8.63 16.21
C ARG A 481 27.98 -8.67 14.75
N PHE A 482 27.11 -7.72 14.38
CA PHE A 482 26.55 -7.64 13.04
C PHE A 482 27.09 -6.43 12.31
N THR A 483 27.51 -6.63 11.04
CA THR A 483 27.86 -5.56 10.09
C THR A 483 26.91 -5.60 8.91
N ARG A 484 26.61 -4.45 8.34
CA ARG A 484 25.86 -4.37 7.10
C ARG A 484 26.81 -4.62 5.92
N ASN A 485 26.56 -5.66 5.17
CA ASN A 485 27.37 -5.97 3.98
C ASN A 485 26.72 -5.33 2.75
N ASP A 486 27.11 -4.08 2.42
CA ASP A 486 26.64 -3.35 1.24
C ASP A 486 27.37 -3.78 -0.05
N ALA A 487 28.40 -4.63 0.03
CA ALA A 487 29.18 -5.09 -1.12
C ALA A 487 28.41 -5.97 -2.11
N ALA A 488 27.28 -6.54 -1.70
CA ALA A 488 26.44 -7.37 -2.58
C ALA A 488 25.56 -6.58 -3.59
N ARG A 489 25.59 -5.24 -3.56
CA ARG A 489 24.91 -4.42 -4.58
C ARG A 489 25.70 -4.26 -5.88
N SER A 490 26.98 -4.57 -5.87
CA SER A 490 27.86 -4.51 -7.05
C SER A 490 27.96 -5.83 -7.81
N GLU A 491 27.49 -6.95 -7.25
CA GLU A 491 27.56 -8.26 -7.92
C GLU A 491 26.29 -8.65 -8.70
N GLU A 492 25.18 -7.93 -8.55
CA GLU A 492 23.99 -8.13 -9.42
C GLU A 492 24.17 -7.58 -10.85
N ASN A 493 25.31 -6.95 -11.15
CA ASN A 493 25.69 -6.48 -12.49
C ASN A 493 26.89 -7.22 -13.08
N LEU A 494 27.29 -8.34 -12.51
CA LEU A 494 28.30 -9.21 -13.13
C LEU A 494 27.58 -10.21 -14.05
N GLU A 495 27.96 -10.13 -15.31
CA GLU A 495 27.67 -11.08 -16.39
C GLU A 495 27.54 -12.50 -15.85
N VAL A 496 26.35 -13.08 -16.00
CA VAL A 496 26.16 -14.52 -15.83
C VAL A 496 27.03 -15.17 -16.90
N ALA A 497 28.18 -15.68 -16.53
CA ALA A 497 28.98 -16.49 -17.42
C ALA A 497 28.08 -17.65 -17.91
N GLU A 498 27.89 -17.75 -19.20
CA GLU A 498 26.97 -18.72 -19.84
C GLU A 498 27.24 -20.18 -19.42
N ASP A 499 28.45 -20.47 -18.96
CA ASP A 499 28.88 -21.81 -18.51
C ASP A 499 28.29 -22.25 -17.15
N GLY A 500 27.96 -21.34 -16.25
CA GLY A 500 27.45 -21.67 -14.90
C GLY A 500 26.00 -22.15 -14.91
N VAL A 501 25.18 -21.60 -15.80
CA VAL A 501 23.75 -21.97 -15.94
C VAL A 501 23.63 -23.35 -16.64
N VAL A 502 24.51 -23.65 -17.57
CA VAL A 502 24.55 -24.93 -18.28
C VAL A 502 24.96 -26.07 -17.34
N ALA A 503 25.96 -25.85 -16.48
CA ALA A 503 26.41 -26.85 -15.51
C ALA A 503 25.32 -27.19 -14.48
N MET A 504 24.59 -26.18 -13.97
CA MET A 504 23.49 -26.38 -13.02
C MET A 504 22.26 -27.05 -13.67
N GLY A 505 22.02 -26.79 -14.96
CA GLY A 505 20.96 -27.44 -15.72
C GLY A 505 21.22 -28.93 -15.96
N VAL A 506 22.49 -29.32 -16.19
CA VAL A 506 22.89 -30.72 -16.40
C VAL A 506 22.79 -31.53 -15.10
N GLU A 507 23.16 -30.95 -13.95
CA GLU A 507 23.00 -31.57 -12.62
C GLU A 507 21.51 -31.81 -12.26
N LEU A 508 20.62 -30.98 -12.78
CA LEU A 508 19.15 -31.11 -12.62
C LEU A 508 18.49 -31.97 -13.71
N GLY A 509 19.27 -32.63 -14.55
CA GLY A 509 18.77 -33.59 -15.55
C GLY A 509 18.34 -33.01 -16.90
N ALA A 510 18.68 -31.75 -17.19
CA ALA A 510 18.44 -31.13 -18.48
C ALA A 510 19.47 -31.60 -19.52
N ARG A 511 19.03 -31.86 -20.78
CA ARG A 511 19.90 -32.20 -21.88
C ARG A 511 20.22 -30.95 -22.72
N VAL A 512 21.51 -30.67 -22.87
CA VAL A 512 22.00 -29.60 -23.77
C VAL A 512 21.75 -29.99 -25.23
N ARG A 513 21.06 -29.14 -26.00
CA ARG A 513 20.95 -29.22 -27.45
C ARG A 513 21.78 -28.10 -28.05
N GLU A 514 22.82 -28.45 -28.76
CA GLU A 514 23.56 -27.52 -29.61
C GLU A 514 22.64 -27.04 -30.75
N ARG A 515 22.56 -25.74 -30.93
CA ARG A 515 21.95 -25.12 -32.10
C ARG A 515 22.98 -25.09 -33.21
N SER A 516 22.73 -25.89 -34.26
CA SER A 516 23.40 -25.76 -35.54
C SER A 516 22.92 -24.53 -36.30
#